data_c2f05036d88587ba1806aaa0a1abb105
#
_entry.id   c2f05036d88587ba1806aaa0a1abb105
#
_cell.length_a   1.000
_cell.length_b   1.000
_cell.length_c   1.000
_cell.angle_alpha   90.00
_cell.angle_beta   90.00
_cell.angle_gamma   90.00
#
_symmetry.space_group_name_H-M   'P 1'
#
loop_
_entity.id
_entity.type
_entity.pdbx_description
1 polymer ?
#
loop_
_entity_poly.entity_id
_entity_poly.type
_entity_poly.pdbx_seq_one_letter_code
_entity_poly.pdbx_strand_id
1 'polypeptide(L)'
;RSSQTYMDLEVLQRILDGREKPTNLSFELLKNITKNFSHDREIGHGGFATVYKGVLPNGNVAVKRIRNSHSINEALFYREVDSLLNIEHKNVVRFLGFCASTDQTAIQIEGSKQHIYAEVRERLLCFEYISNGSLQKYITGTLLHPIYVADITYCLIILV
;
A
#
# COMPACT_ATOMS: atom_id res chain seq x y z
N ARG A 1 19.17 -10.93 6.54
CA ARG A 1 18.05 -9.96 6.37
C ARG A 1 18.40 -8.82 5.38
N SER A 2 19.59 -8.24 5.42
CA SER A 2 19.96 -7.13 4.52
C SER A 2 20.05 -7.52 3.03
N SER A 3 20.49 -8.72 2.72
CA SER A 3 20.64 -9.21 1.34
C SER A 3 19.29 -9.40 0.64
N GLN A 4 18.29 -10.00 1.32
CA GLN A 4 16.97 -10.22 0.75
C GLN A 4 16.24 -8.89 0.47
N THR A 5 16.28 -7.96 1.40
CA THR A 5 15.66 -6.64 1.22
C THR A 5 16.30 -5.88 0.06
N TYR A 6 17.60 -6.06 -0.18
CA TYR A 6 18.29 -5.45 -1.31
C TYR A 6 17.80 -6.03 -2.64
N MET A 7 17.67 -7.35 -2.74
CA MET A 7 17.12 -8.03 -3.92
C MET A 7 15.67 -7.60 -4.20
N ASP A 8 14.84 -7.51 -3.15
CA ASP A 8 13.46 -7.06 -3.27
C ASP A 8 13.37 -5.60 -3.77
N LEU A 9 14.31 -4.73 -3.32
CA LEU A 9 14.40 -3.35 -3.79
C LEU A 9 14.71 -3.29 -5.29
N GLU A 10 15.67 -4.08 -5.78
CA GLU A 10 16.00 -4.15 -7.21
C GLU A 10 14.82 -4.63 -8.06
N VAL A 11 14.05 -5.61 -7.57
CA VAL A 11 12.83 -6.08 -8.22
C VAL A 11 11.83 -4.93 -8.37
N LEU A 12 11.53 -4.20 -7.29
CA LEU A 12 10.60 -3.08 -7.33
C LEU A 12 11.09 -1.94 -8.25
N GLN A 13 12.41 -1.69 -8.29
CA GLN A 13 12.99 -0.73 -9.22
C GLN A 13 12.76 -1.13 -10.69
N ARG A 14 12.94 -2.42 -11.04
CA ARG A 14 12.68 -2.93 -12.38
C ARG A 14 11.19 -2.87 -12.75
N ILE A 15 10.30 -3.11 -11.79
CA ILE A 15 8.85 -2.95 -11.99
C ILE A 15 8.52 -1.48 -12.25
N LEU A 16 9.07 -0.56 -11.46
CA LEU A 16 8.87 0.88 -11.63
C LEU A 16 9.35 1.36 -13.01
N ASP A 17 10.47 0.85 -13.48
CA ASP A 17 11.01 1.12 -14.82
C ASP A 17 10.23 0.43 -15.97
N GLY A 18 9.23 -0.38 -15.65
CA GLY A 18 8.44 -1.14 -16.64
C GLY A 18 9.17 -2.35 -17.24
N ARG A 19 10.27 -2.78 -16.63
CA ARG A 19 11.08 -3.93 -17.08
C ARG A 19 10.62 -5.27 -16.50
N GLU A 20 9.78 -5.21 -15.48
CA GLU A 20 9.24 -6.39 -14.78
C GLU A 20 7.75 -6.18 -14.44
N LYS A 21 7.00 -7.26 -14.33
CA LYS A 21 5.57 -7.21 -14.00
C LYS A 21 5.35 -7.05 -12.50
N PRO A 22 4.20 -6.47 -12.09
CA PRO A 22 3.81 -6.41 -10.68
C PRO A 22 3.86 -7.77 -10.00
N THR A 23 4.31 -7.80 -8.74
CA THR A 23 4.48 -9.04 -7.98
C THR A 23 4.12 -8.86 -6.50
N ASN A 24 4.18 -9.94 -5.74
CA ASN A 24 4.13 -9.89 -4.28
C ASN A 24 5.43 -9.27 -3.74
N LEU A 25 5.31 -8.20 -2.96
CA LEU A 25 6.40 -7.44 -2.37
C LEU A 25 6.53 -7.77 -0.88
N SER A 26 7.75 -7.81 -0.36
CA SER A 26 7.95 -8.07 1.07
C SER A 26 7.50 -6.89 1.93
N PHE A 27 6.94 -7.18 3.11
CA PHE A 27 6.54 -6.15 4.07
C PHE A 27 7.73 -5.31 4.53
N GLU A 28 8.89 -5.94 4.75
CA GLU A 28 10.12 -5.23 5.15
C GLU A 28 10.60 -4.23 4.09
N LEU A 29 10.48 -4.55 2.81
CA LEU A 29 10.76 -3.60 1.74
C LEU A 29 9.84 -2.38 1.84
N LEU A 30 8.52 -2.59 1.89
CA LEU A 30 7.55 -1.50 1.94
C LEU A 30 7.69 -0.64 3.20
N LYS A 31 8.00 -1.26 4.33
CA LYS A 31 8.33 -0.61 5.59
C LYS A 31 9.58 0.28 5.47
N ASN A 32 10.63 -0.22 4.83
CA ASN A 32 11.90 0.51 4.67
C ASN A 32 11.75 1.74 3.77
N ILE A 33 11.15 1.58 2.58
CA ILE A 33 11.01 2.69 1.63
C ILE A 33 10.06 3.79 2.11
N THR A 34 9.17 3.48 3.07
CA THR A 34 8.25 4.43 3.70
C THR A 34 8.74 4.97 5.05
N LYS A 35 9.99 4.68 5.44
CA LYS A 35 10.54 4.99 6.77
C LYS A 35 9.65 4.47 7.91
N ASN A 36 9.34 3.18 7.87
CA ASN A 36 8.45 2.54 8.85
C ASN A 36 7.05 3.20 8.90
N PHE A 37 6.48 3.51 7.71
CA PHE A 37 5.18 4.17 7.59
C PHE A 37 5.10 5.46 8.41
N SER A 38 6.16 6.25 8.38
CA SER A 38 6.26 7.47 9.18
C SER A 38 5.28 8.54 8.71
N HIS A 39 4.85 9.39 9.64
CA HIS A 39 3.85 10.43 9.36
C HIS A 39 4.33 11.45 8.31
N ASP A 40 5.63 11.75 8.25
CA ASP A 40 6.22 12.63 7.22
C ASP A 40 6.16 12.05 5.80
N ARG A 41 5.82 10.78 5.67
CA ARG A 41 5.61 10.07 4.39
C ARG A 41 4.14 9.89 4.02
N GLU A 42 3.23 10.25 4.90
CA GLU A 42 1.80 10.14 4.65
C GLU A 42 1.36 11.15 3.58
N ILE A 43 0.73 10.66 2.51
CA ILE A 43 0.24 11.46 1.38
C ILE A 43 -1.27 11.37 1.20
N GLY A 44 -1.92 10.46 1.91
CA GLY A 44 -3.37 10.29 1.90
C GLY A 44 -3.86 9.48 3.09
N HIS A 45 -5.06 9.83 3.56
CA HIS A 45 -5.69 9.21 4.71
C HIS A 45 -7.18 9.05 4.49
N GLY A 46 -7.67 7.82 4.55
CA GLY A 46 -9.08 7.49 4.43
C GLY A 46 -9.58 6.60 5.59
N GLY A 47 -10.85 6.26 5.60
CA GLY A 47 -11.44 5.38 6.63
C GLY A 47 -10.85 3.98 6.64
N PHE A 48 -10.47 3.44 5.48
CA PHE A 48 -10.03 2.06 5.32
C PHE A 48 -8.53 1.88 5.09
N ALA A 49 -7.82 2.93 4.67
CA ALA A 49 -6.41 2.85 4.36
C ALA A 49 -5.69 4.18 4.61
N THR A 50 -4.38 4.08 4.75
CA THR A 50 -3.46 5.22 4.73
C THR A 50 -2.47 5.01 3.59
N VAL A 51 -2.17 6.06 2.84
CA VAL A 51 -1.24 6.03 1.71
C VAL A 51 0.04 6.75 2.09
N TYR A 52 1.17 6.10 1.84
CA TYR A 52 2.49 6.61 2.14
C TYR A 52 3.34 6.76 0.87
N LYS A 53 4.16 7.79 0.83
CA LYS A 53 5.20 7.94 -0.18
C LYS A 53 6.36 7.01 0.13
N GLY A 54 6.63 6.07 -0.75
CA GLY A 54 7.85 5.26 -0.76
C GLY A 54 8.91 5.90 -1.64
N VAL A 55 10.16 5.90 -1.19
CA VAL A 55 11.30 6.48 -1.92
C VAL A 55 12.25 5.38 -2.34
N LEU A 56 12.50 5.28 -3.65
CA LEU A 56 13.46 4.39 -4.25
C LEU A 56 14.58 5.21 -4.93
N PRO A 57 15.74 4.61 -5.23
CA PRO A 57 16.82 5.28 -5.96
C PRO A 57 16.42 5.82 -7.35
N ASN A 58 15.52 5.12 -8.05
CA ASN A 58 15.07 5.48 -9.40
C ASN A 58 13.70 6.18 -9.44
N GLY A 59 13.09 6.53 -8.29
CA GLY A 59 11.81 7.24 -8.28
C GLY A 59 11.02 7.06 -6.99
N ASN A 60 9.76 7.45 -7.02
CA ASN A 60 8.85 7.32 -5.89
C ASN A 60 7.68 6.41 -6.21
N VAL A 61 7.12 5.80 -5.17
CA VAL A 61 5.93 4.96 -5.23
C VAL A 61 4.90 5.42 -4.19
N ALA A 62 3.65 5.04 -4.39
CA ALA A 62 2.58 5.21 -3.41
C ALA A 62 2.25 3.85 -2.79
N VAL A 63 2.36 3.74 -1.49
CA VAL A 63 2.09 2.52 -0.73
C VAL A 63 0.82 2.70 0.09
N LYS A 64 -0.24 2.02 -0.32
CA LYS A 64 -1.53 2.01 0.37
C LYS A 64 -1.55 0.88 1.38
N ARG A 65 -1.53 1.22 2.67
CA ARG A 65 -1.64 0.27 3.77
C ARG A 65 -3.08 0.21 4.26
N ILE A 66 -3.69 -0.97 4.16
CA ILE A 66 -5.08 -1.19 4.56
C ILE A 66 -5.13 -1.33 6.09
N ARG A 67 -6.02 -0.57 6.73
CA ARG A 67 -6.23 -0.64 8.17
C ARG A 67 -7.12 -1.83 8.53
N ASN A 68 -6.97 -2.32 9.77
CA ASN A 68 -7.77 -3.42 10.29
C ASN A 68 -7.76 -4.65 9.37
N SER A 69 -6.58 -4.98 8.85
CA SER A 69 -6.40 -6.11 7.94
C SER A 69 -6.87 -7.46 8.51
N HIS A 70 -7.03 -7.56 9.83
CA HIS A 70 -7.61 -8.73 10.52
C HIS A 70 -9.07 -8.99 10.15
N SER A 71 -9.84 -7.94 9.84
CA SER A 71 -11.26 -8.03 9.47
C SER A 71 -11.51 -8.07 7.97
N ILE A 72 -10.46 -7.98 7.15
CA ILE A 72 -10.59 -8.03 5.70
C ILE A 72 -10.90 -9.44 5.25
N ASN A 73 -11.89 -9.55 4.36
CA ASN A 73 -12.11 -10.77 3.63
C ASN A 73 -10.96 -11.00 2.63
N GLU A 74 -10.15 -12.03 2.87
CA GLU A 74 -9.01 -12.40 2.02
C GLU A 74 -9.39 -12.56 0.54
N ALA A 75 -10.53 -13.18 0.27
CA ALA A 75 -10.98 -13.38 -1.09
C ALA A 75 -11.26 -12.06 -1.82
N LEU A 76 -11.76 -11.04 -1.11
CA LEU A 76 -11.99 -9.71 -1.67
C LEU A 76 -10.67 -8.99 -1.94
N PHE A 77 -9.69 -9.11 -1.04
CA PHE A 77 -8.36 -8.54 -1.26
C PHE A 77 -7.70 -9.13 -2.51
N TYR A 78 -7.67 -10.44 -2.66
CA TYR A 78 -7.07 -11.07 -3.83
C TYR A 78 -7.84 -10.80 -5.12
N ARG A 79 -9.17 -10.66 -5.07
CA ARG A 79 -9.96 -10.22 -6.25
C ARG A 79 -9.58 -8.80 -6.68
N GLU A 80 -9.33 -7.89 -5.72
CA GLU A 80 -8.84 -6.55 -6.03
C GLU A 80 -7.46 -6.61 -6.69
N VAL A 81 -6.54 -7.39 -6.13
CA VAL A 81 -5.20 -7.62 -6.71
C VAL A 81 -5.30 -8.17 -8.13
N ASP A 82 -6.11 -9.19 -8.36
CA ASP A 82 -6.30 -9.79 -9.69
C ASP A 82 -6.86 -8.77 -10.69
N SER A 83 -7.78 -7.93 -10.25
CA SER A 83 -8.33 -6.86 -11.09
C SER A 83 -7.25 -5.83 -11.45
N LEU A 84 -6.44 -5.41 -10.46
CA LEU A 84 -5.35 -4.44 -10.66
C LEU A 84 -4.25 -4.98 -11.58
N LEU A 85 -3.93 -6.27 -11.49
CA LEU A 85 -2.94 -6.93 -12.37
C LEU A 85 -3.35 -6.93 -13.85
N ASN A 86 -4.66 -6.84 -14.14
CA ASN A 86 -5.22 -6.87 -15.49
C ASN A 86 -5.52 -5.47 -16.05
N ILE A 87 -5.33 -4.40 -15.27
CA ILE A 87 -5.58 -3.03 -15.73
C ILE A 87 -4.28 -2.42 -16.23
N GLU A 88 -4.27 -2.07 -17.52
CA GLU A 88 -3.21 -1.28 -18.13
C GLU A 88 -3.85 -0.20 -19.02
N HIS A 89 -3.75 1.06 -18.57
CA HIS A 89 -4.32 2.18 -19.32
C HIS A 89 -3.57 3.47 -18.99
N LYS A 90 -3.30 4.30 -20.00
CA LYS A 90 -2.51 5.54 -19.85
C LYS A 90 -3.06 6.57 -18.84
N ASN A 91 -4.36 6.52 -18.55
CA ASN A 91 -5.05 7.43 -17.63
C ASN A 91 -5.35 6.76 -16.27
N VAL A 92 -4.80 5.57 -16.03
CA VAL A 92 -4.95 4.83 -14.76
C VAL A 92 -3.58 4.71 -14.12
N VAL A 93 -3.50 5.01 -12.83
CA VAL A 93 -2.27 4.87 -12.04
C VAL A 93 -1.79 3.42 -12.10
N ARG A 94 -0.53 3.23 -12.48
CA ARG A 94 0.04 1.92 -12.69
C ARG A 94 0.22 1.17 -11.38
N PHE A 95 -0.30 -0.05 -11.32
CA PHE A 95 -0.10 -0.97 -10.21
C PHE A 95 1.29 -1.61 -10.30
N LEU A 96 2.02 -1.63 -9.18
CA LEU A 96 3.40 -2.14 -9.12
C LEU A 96 3.52 -3.43 -8.31
N GLY A 97 2.56 -3.71 -7.45
CA GLY A 97 2.57 -4.92 -6.65
C GLY A 97 1.75 -4.83 -5.37
N PHE A 98 1.76 -5.89 -4.61
CA PHE A 98 1.00 -6.00 -3.37
C PHE A 98 1.84 -6.68 -2.28
N CYS A 99 1.41 -6.57 -1.04
CA CYS A 99 1.94 -7.33 0.08
C CYS A 99 0.80 -7.99 0.85
N ALA A 100 0.91 -9.29 1.05
CA ALA A 100 0.00 -10.09 1.88
C ALA A 100 0.82 -10.86 2.91
N SER A 101 1.33 -10.14 3.93
CA SER A 101 2.09 -10.73 5.02
C SER A 101 1.18 -11.14 6.16
N THR A 102 1.46 -12.30 6.74
CA THR A 102 0.81 -12.81 7.95
C THR A 102 1.89 -13.40 8.83
N ASP A 103 2.14 -12.74 9.96
CA ASP A 103 3.16 -13.12 10.93
C ASP A 103 2.52 -13.43 12.28
N GLN A 104 3.16 -14.32 13.05
CA GLN A 104 2.79 -14.57 14.43
C GLN A 104 3.74 -13.83 15.36
N THR A 105 3.19 -12.99 16.23
CA THR A 105 3.96 -12.25 17.23
C THR A 105 3.61 -12.77 18.62
N ALA A 106 4.65 -13.13 19.37
CA ALA A 106 4.50 -13.51 20.78
C ALA A 106 4.31 -12.23 21.61
N ILE A 107 3.18 -12.12 22.29
CA ILE A 107 2.85 -11.03 23.21
C ILE A 107 2.92 -11.58 24.63
N GLN A 108 3.78 -11.00 25.46
CA GLN A 108 3.82 -11.35 26.88
C GLN A 108 2.64 -10.73 27.61
N ILE A 109 1.91 -11.54 28.37
CA ILE A 109 0.81 -11.04 29.21
C ILE A 109 1.43 -10.28 30.37
N GLU A 110 1.01 -9.04 30.57
CA GLU A 110 1.48 -8.19 31.67
C GLU A 110 1.26 -8.88 33.03
N GLY A 111 2.31 -8.99 33.83
CA GLY A 111 2.28 -9.69 35.13
C GLY A 111 2.39 -11.22 35.06
N SER A 112 2.61 -11.80 33.89
CA SER A 112 2.77 -13.25 33.70
C SER A 112 4.03 -13.58 32.90
N LYS A 113 4.56 -14.79 33.08
CA LYS A 113 5.59 -15.36 32.20
C LYS A 113 5.01 -16.02 30.95
N GLN A 114 3.69 -16.04 30.80
CA GLN A 114 3.02 -16.65 29.67
C GLN A 114 3.04 -15.71 28.45
N HIS A 115 3.19 -16.32 27.27
CA HIS A 115 3.11 -15.65 25.99
C HIS A 115 1.85 -16.14 25.27
N ILE A 116 1.12 -15.19 24.67
CA ILE A 116 0.08 -15.50 23.70
C ILE A 116 0.64 -15.17 22.31
N TYR A 117 0.28 -15.96 21.33
CA TYR A 117 0.63 -15.70 19.94
C TYR A 117 -0.52 -14.97 19.26
N ALA A 118 -0.26 -13.75 18.82
CA ALA A 118 -1.21 -12.99 18.03
C ALA A 118 -0.79 -13.03 16.56
N GLU A 119 -1.76 -13.26 15.67
CA GLU A 119 -1.55 -13.17 14.24
C GLU A 119 -1.61 -11.69 13.83
N VAL A 120 -0.56 -11.23 13.16
CA VAL A 120 -0.48 -9.88 12.58
C VAL A 120 -0.59 -10.01 11.07
N ARG A 121 -1.66 -9.45 10.51
CA ARG A 121 -1.90 -9.42 9.06
C ARG A 121 -1.63 -8.03 8.52
N GLU A 122 -0.82 -7.96 7.48
CA GLU A 122 -0.56 -6.74 6.72
C GLU A 122 -1.00 -6.92 5.28
N ARG A 123 -1.79 -5.97 4.79
CA ARG A 123 -2.31 -5.95 3.42
C ARG A 123 -2.02 -4.59 2.81
N LEU A 124 -1.18 -4.57 1.80
CA LEU A 124 -0.71 -3.35 1.16
C LEU A 124 -0.80 -3.46 -0.35
N LEU A 125 -1.04 -2.32 -1.00
CA LEU A 125 -1.00 -2.18 -2.46
C LEU A 125 0.02 -1.11 -2.82
N CYS A 126 0.83 -1.35 -3.83
CA CYS A 126 1.88 -0.45 -4.29
C CYS A 126 1.56 0.04 -5.71
N PHE A 127 1.62 1.36 -5.90
CA PHE A 127 1.33 2.04 -7.16
C PHE A 127 2.45 3.01 -7.52
N GLU A 128 2.53 3.43 -8.78
CA GLU A 128 3.37 4.56 -9.15
C GLU A 128 2.93 5.83 -8.41
N TYR A 129 3.90 6.70 -8.12
CA TYR A 129 3.64 7.95 -7.43
C TYR A 129 3.34 9.08 -8.42
N ILE A 130 2.20 9.72 -8.27
CA ILE A 130 1.79 10.89 -9.06
C ILE A 130 2.00 12.16 -8.22
N SER A 131 2.87 13.05 -8.70
CA SER A 131 3.30 14.23 -7.95
C SER A 131 2.25 15.35 -7.82
N ASN A 132 1.24 15.37 -8.71
CA ASN A 132 0.27 16.48 -8.80
C ASN A 132 -0.83 16.47 -7.72
N GLY A 133 -0.73 15.58 -6.75
CA GLY A 133 -1.70 15.44 -5.66
C GLY A 133 -2.95 14.67 -6.05
N SER A 134 -3.89 14.58 -5.12
CA SER A 134 -5.15 13.87 -5.35
C SER A 134 -6.15 14.79 -6.04
N LEU A 135 -6.95 14.23 -6.93
CA LEU A 135 -8.10 14.92 -7.57
C LEU A 135 -9.09 15.48 -6.52
N GLN A 136 -9.09 14.94 -5.32
CA GLN A 136 -9.86 15.46 -4.19
C GLN A 136 -9.60 16.96 -3.96
N LYS A 137 -8.35 17.42 -4.08
CA LYS A 137 -8.02 18.86 -3.96
C LYS A 137 -8.66 19.73 -5.03
N TYR A 138 -8.94 19.17 -6.20
CA TYR A 138 -9.58 19.87 -7.32
C TYR A 138 -11.10 19.81 -7.27
N ILE A 139 -11.67 18.75 -6.66
CA ILE A 139 -13.13 18.52 -6.60
C ILE A 139 -13.75 19.16 -5.35
N THR A 140 -13.04 19.23 -4.21
CA THR A 140 -13.56 19.82 -2.97
C THR A 140 -13.71 21.33 -2.99
N GLY A 141 -13.26 22.01 -4.06
CA GLY A 141 -13.62 23.42 -4.35
C GLY A 141 -15.06 23.62 -4.84
N THR A 142 -15.79 22.55 -5.17
CA THR A 142 -17.16 22.60 -5.70
C THR A 142 -18.00 21.49 -5.05
N LEU A 143 -18.78 21.85 -4.02
CA LEU A 143 -19.99 21.19 -3.50
C LEU A 143 -20.20 19.69 -3.87
N LEU A 144 -19.50 18.76 -3.21
CA LEU A 144 -19.90 17.36 -3.21
C LEU A 144 -19.98 16.82 -1.76
N HIS A 145 -21.07 16.14 -1.49
CA HIS A 145 -21.48 15.63 -0.19
C HIS A 145 -20.43 14.65 0.41
N PRO A 146 -20.19 14.61 1.74
CA PRO A 146 -19.14 13.81 2.39
C PRO A 146 -19.19 12.30 2.16
N ILE A 147 -20.32 11.77 1.74
CA ILE A 147 -20.55 10.33 1.55
C ILE A 147 -19.83 9.78 0.31
N TYR A 148 -19.59 10.60 -0.72
CA TYR A 148 -18.92 10.19 -1.96
C TYR A 148 -17.40 10.30 -1.91
N VAL A 149 -16.85 10.98 -0.91
CA VAL A 149 -15.40 11.24 -0.81
C VAL A 149 -14.60 9.98 -0.44
N ALA A 150 -15.18 9.06 0.33
CA ALA A 150 -14.50 7.82 0.71
C ALA A 150 -14.35 6.84 -0.48
N ASP A 151 -15.39 6.72 -1.31
CA ASP A 151 -15.37 5.88 -2.50
C ASP A 151 -14.51 6.45 -3.62
N ILE A 152 -14.48 7.79 -3.72
CA ILE A 152 -13.65 8.51 -4.70
C ILE A 152 -12.16 8.39 -4.37
N THR A 153 -11.76 8.35 -3.09
CA THR A 153 -10.35 8.09 -2.72
C THR A 153 -9.90 6.70 -3.16
N TYR A 154 -10.82 5.75 -3.22
CA TYR A 154 -10.57 4.39 -3.74
C TYR A 154 -10.41 4.39 -5.27
N CYS A 155 -11.24 5.16 -5.97
CA CYS A 155 -11.15 5.31 -7.44
C CYS A 155 -10.01 6.20 -7.89
N LEU A 156 -9.55 7.15 -7.05
CA LEU A 156 -8.60 8.20 -7.47
C LEU A 156 -7.13 7.79 -7.39
N ILE A 157 -6.80 6.70 -6.74
CA ILE A 157 -5.49 6.05 -6.95
C ILE A 157 -5.50 5.35 -8.32
N ILE A 158 -6.68 5.10 -8.89
CA ILE A 158 -6.88 4.40 -10.17
C ILE A 158 -7.15 5.36 -11.33
N LEU A 159 -7.67 6.57 -11.06
CA LEU A 159 -8.05 7.54 -12.10
C LEU A 159 -7.30 8.87 -11.92
N VAL A 160 -6.35 9.14 -12.77
CA VAL A 160 -5.75 10.46 -13.02
C VAL A 160 -5.97 10.85 -14.47
#